data_6820bd37341d2afd1f36147087e31d9b
#
_entry.id   6820bd37341d2afd1f36147087e31d9b
#
_cell.length_a   1.000
_cell.length_b   1.000
_cell.length_c   1.000
_cell.angle_alpha   90.00
_cell.angle_beta   90.00
_cell.angle_gamma   90.00
#
_symmetry.space_group_name_H-M   'P 1'
#
loop_
_entity.id
_entity.type
_entity.pdbx_description
1 polymer ?
#
loop_
_entity_poly.entity_id
_entity_poly.type
_entity_poly.pdbx_seq_one_letter_code
_entity_poly.pdbx_strand_id
1 'polypeptide(L)'
;MSFSKKYRGEIKDFIIETIYKNGNVFKEVLEKYPISRQTVSKYIKEFIDKNIVEKESKSKYRLKFYINETKQYDNINLEEDIVYEDFISKYEKDKKENVRDLLVYTFTEMLNNAIEHSNGDKISILYAENYKEIVVCIQDNGIGIFKKIKKDHNLENENQAIFELRKGKLTSDRANHSGEGIFFTSKVVDDFFINSFDKEFFTGNRHELYNFESVGIEDKIEGTRVLFFLNKDTDRTAHEVFEKYTNDEYIFDRTTITVHLAKEYLGEVFVSRSKAKRILLNADKFKVIFLDFEGIKTIGQGFADEIFRVYKNKNPE
;
A
#
# COMPACT_ATOMS: atom_id res chain seq x y z
N MET A 1 5.36 -36.02 -26.81
CA MET A 1 6.67 -35.56 -26.32
C MET A 1 6.58 -35.29 -24.83
N SER A 2 7.51 -35.84 -24.05
CA SER A 2 7.58 -35.52 -22.60
C SER A 2 8.46 -34.29 -22.41
N PHE A 3 7.90 -33.20 -21.95
CA PHE A 3 8.67 -32.00 -21.62
C PHE A 3 9.68 -32.29 -20.50
N SER A 4 10.83 -31.60 -20.50
CA SER A 4 11.82 -31.69 -19.43
C SER A 4 11.19 -31.22 -18.09
N LYS A 5 11.76 -31.67 -16.96
CA LYS A 5 11.30 -31.25 -15.63
C LYS A 5 11.37 -29.72 -15.46
N LYS A 6 12.46 -29.11 -15.97
CA LYS A 6 12.67 -27.66 -15.95
C LYS A 6 11.57 -26.91 -16.70
N TYR A 7 11.30 -27.29 -17.96
CA TYR A 7 10.29 -26.65 -18.79
C TYR A 7 8.87 -26.79 -18.23
N ARG A 8 8.56 -27.94 -17.59
CA ARG A 8 7.29 -28.09 -16.86
C ARG A 8 7.19 -27.15 -15.64
N GLY A 9 8.31 -26.92 -14.95
CA GLY A 9 8.39 -25.94 -13.87
C GLY A 9 8.06 -24.54 -14.36
N GLU A 10 8.74 -24.07 -15.40
CA GLU A 10 8.52 -22.74 -16.00
C GLU A 10 7.06 -22.49 -16.41
N ILE A 11 6.39 -23.50 -16.99
CA ILE A 11 4.96 -23.38 -17.34
C ILE A 11 4.10 -23.27 -16.07
N LYS A 12 4.37 -24.06 -15.05
CA LYS A 12 3.64 -24.06 -13.80
C LYS A 12 3.80 -22.73 -13.05
N ASP A 13 5.02 -22.21 -13.01
CA ASP A 13 5.31 -20.92 -12.41
C ASP A 13 4.58 -19.78 -13.14
N PHE A 14 4.56 -19.85 -14.47
CA PHE A 14 3.81 -18.88 -15.28
C PHE A 14 2.29 -18.96 -15.07
N ILE A 15 1.73 -20.17 -14.89
CA ILE A 15 0.32 -20.35 -14.54
C ILE A 15 0.00 -19.67 -13.19
N ILE A 16 0.82 -19.92 -12.17
CA ILE A 16 0.66 -19.31 -10.84
C ILE A 16 0.76 -17.78 -10.92
N GLU A 17 1.75 -17.27 -11.66
CA GLU A 17 1.95 -15.84 -11.86
C GLU A 17 0.75 -15.18 -12.58
N THR A 18 0.21 -15.86 -13.58
CA THR A 18 -0.98 -15.37 -14.31
C THR A 18 -2.21 -15.34 -13.40
N ILE A 19 -2.41 -16.38 -12.57
CA ILE A 19 -3.49 -16.39 -11.57
C ILE A 19 -3.31 -15.27 -10.56
N TYR A 20 -2.10 -15.08 -10.06
CA TYR A 20 -1.75 -14.04 -9.09
C TYR A 20 -2.04 -12.63 -9.63
N LYS A 21 -1.78 -12.40 -10.92
CA LYS A 21 -2.08 -11.14 -11.63
C LYS A 21 -3.54 -11.02 -12.10
N ASN A 22 -4.41 -11.95 -11.70
CA ASN A 22 -5.80 -11.99 -12.15
C ASN A 22 -5.98 -12.08 -13.68
N GLY A 23 -4.98 -12.63 -14.37
CA GLY A 23 -4.95 -12.80 -15.81
C GLY A 23 -5.80 -13.97 -16.33
N ASN A 24 -5.99 -14.01 -17.65
CA ASN A 24 -6.69 -15.12 -18.31
C ASN A 24 -5.73 -16.30 -18.55
N VAL A 25 -5.72 -17.25 -17.61
CA VAL A 25 -4.77 -18.37 -17.59
C VAL A 25 -4.74 -19.13 -18.91
N PHE A 26 -5.90 -19.49 -19.47
CA PHE A 26 -5.92 -20.26 -20.70
C PHE A 26 -5.43 -19.46 -21.91
N LYS A 27 -5.78 -18.20 -22.00
CA LYS A 27 -5.34 -17.33 -23.09
C LYS A 27 -3.83 -17.12 -23.03
N GLU A 28 -3.33 -16.61 -21.93
CA GLU A 28 -1.93 -16.19 -21.78
C GLU A 28 -0.95 -17.36 -21.83
N VAL A 29 -1.31 -18.50 -21.19
CA VAL A 29 -0.44 -19.69 -21.22
C VAL A 29 -0.36 -20.32 -22.60
N LEU A 30 -1.48 -20.38 -23.35
CA LEU A 30 -1.50 -20.95 -24.69
C LEU A 30 -0.85 -20.04 -25.73
N GLU A 31 -0.86 -18.72 -25.51
CA GLU A 31 -0.12 -17.78 -26.36
C GLU A 31 1.39 -17.89 -26.14
N LYS A 32 1.83 -18.14 -24.90
CA LYS A 32 3.24 -18.20 -24.54
C LYS A 32 3.90 -19.57 -24.75
N TYR A 33 3.16 -20.64 -24.54
CA TYR A 33 3.71 -22.00 -24.57
C TYR A 33 2.99 -22.90 -25.58
N PRO A 34 3.72 -23.68 -26.40
CA PRO A 34 3.13 -24.62 -27.39
C PRO A 34 2.61 -25.88 -26.69
N ILE A 35 1.59 -25.73 -25.86
CA ILE A 35 0.94 -26.82 -25.12
C ILE A 35 -0.58 -26.82 -25.36
N SER A 36 -1.22 -27.97 -25.08
CA SER A 36 -2.66 -28.07 -25.24
C SER A 36 -3.44 -27.49 -24.06
N ARG A 37 -4.69 -27.06 -24.29
CA ARG A 37 -5.63 -26.66 -23.25
C ARG A 37 -5.81 -27.74 -22.17
N GLN A 38 -5.75 -29.00 -22.56
CA GLN A 38 -5.81 -30.15 -21.64
C GLN A 38 -4.62 -30.15 -20.68
N THR A 39 -3.41 -29.83 -21.19
CA THR A 39 -2.20 -29.73 -20.35
C THR A 39 -2.32 -28.62 -19.34
N VAL A 40 -2.82 -27.44 -19.73
CA VAL A 40 -3.08 -26.32 -18.80
C VAL A 40 -4.08 -26.75 -17.73
N SER A 41 -5.20 -27.36 -18.14
CA SER A 41 -6.22 -27.87 -17.20
C SER A 41 -5.65 -28.89 -16.21
N LYS A 42 -4.74 -29.77 -16.68
CA LYS A 42 -4.06 -30.74 -15.82
C LYS A 42 -3.22 -30.03 -14.75
N TYR A 43 -2.44 -29.01 -15.12
CA TYR A 43 -1.61 -28.28 -14.16
C TYR A 43 -2.46 -27.49 -13.16
N ILE A 44 -3.54 -26.85 -13.61
CA ILE A 44 -4.47 -26.17 -12.71
C ILE A 44 -5.10 -27.17 -11.71
N LYS A 45 -5.49 -28.37 -12.19
CA LYS A 45 -6.01 -29.41 -11.30
C LYS A 45 -4.97 -29.84 -10.27
N GLU A 46 -3.69 -30.02 -10.67
CA GLU A 46 -2.61 -30.33 -9.72
C GLU A 46 -2.46 -29.26 -8.63
N PHE A 47 -2.65 -27.97 -8.96
CA PHE A 47 -2.62 -26.89 -7.98
C PHE A 47 -3.84 -26.88 -7.05
N ILE A 48 -5.02 -27.20 -7.60
CA ILE A 48 -6.25 -27.34 -6.80
C ILE A 48 -6.10 -28.52 -5.82
N ASP A 49 -5.63 -29.68 -6.31
CA ASP A 49 -5.42 -30.89 -5.51
C ASP A 49 -4.38 -30.64 -4.38
N LYS A 50 -3.40 -29.74 -4.62
CA LYS A 50 -2.42 -29.28 -3.63
C LYS A 50 -2.89 -28.14 -2.75
N ASN A 51 -4.13 -27.70 -2.88
CA ASN A 51 -4.70 -26.61 -2.10
C ASN A 51 -4.01 -25.24 -2.29
N ILE A 52 -3.34 -25.03 -3.45
CA ILE A 52 -2.65 -23.79 -3.83
C ILE A 52 -3.59 -22.82 -4.54
N VAL A 53 -4.48 -23.36 -5.37
CA VAL A 53 -5.40 -22.62 -6.22
C VAL A 53 -6.82 -23.08 -5.93
N GLU A 54 -7.76 -22.15 -5.98
CA GLU A 54 -9.19 -22.46 -5.96
C GLU A 54 -9.89 -21.83 -7.17
N LYS A 55 -11.03 -22.42 -7.53
CA LYS A 55 -11.82 -21.94 -8.65
C LYS A 55 -12.85 -20.94 -8.17
N GLU A 56 -12.79 -19.71 -8.68
CA GLU A 56 -13.73 -18.65 -8.35
C GLU A 56 -14.98 -18.69 -9.24
N SER A 57 -14.80 -18.95 -10.54
CA SER A 57 -15.90 -19.09 -11.51
C SER A 57 -15.50 -20.00 -12.68
N LYS A 58 -16.32 -20.07 -13.74
CA LYS A 58 -16.12 -21.00 -14.88
C LYS A 58 -14.71 -20.98 -15.50
N SER A 59 -14.05 -19.81 -15.52
CA SER A 59 -12.69 -19.64 -16.11
C SER A 59 -11.76 -18.83 -15.22
N LYS A 60 -12.16 -18.48 -14.01
CA LYS A 60 -11.41 -17.64 -13.10
C LYS A 60 -10.91 -18.46 -11.91
N TYR A 61 -9.66 -18.28 -11.58
CA TYR A 61 -8.97 -18.98 -10.51
C TYR A 61 -8.29 -17.93 -9.62
N ARG A 62 -8.13 -18.25 -8.33
CA ARG A 62 -7.36 -17.44 -7.39
C ARG A 62 -6.43 -18.31 -6.56
N LEU A 63 -5.38 -17.69 -6.00
CA LEU A 63 -4.53 -18.36 -5.02
C LEU A 63 -5.31 -18.50 -3.72
N LYS A 64 -5.23 -19.68 -3.13
CA LYS A 64 -5.92 -19.97 -1.88
C LYS A 64 -5.06 -19.57 -0.70
N PHE A 65 -5.64 -18.86 0.25
CA PHE A 65 -5.01 -18.60 1.53
C PHE A 65 -5.00 -19.88 2.38
N TYR A 66 -3.82 -20.35 2.77
CA TYR A 66 -3.66 -21.52 3.63
C TYR A 66 -3.46 -21.14 5.10
N ILE A 67 -3.16 -19.86 5.37
CA ILE A 67 -3.25 -19.23 6.67
C ILE A 67 -4.23 -18.06 6.51
N ASN A 68 -5.16 -17.92 7.44
CA ASN A 68 -6.07 -16.78 7.54
C ASN A 68 -6.57 -16.74 8.99
N GLU A 69 -5.87 -15.98 9.82
CA GLU A 69 -6.15 -15.88 11.25
C GLU A 69 -6.35 -14.42 11.65
N THR A 70 -7.31 -14.20 12.52
CA THR A 70 -7.61 -12.87 13.09
C THR A 70 -7.52 -12.91 14.59
N LYS A 71 -6.90 -11.90 15.19
CA LYS A 71 -6.84 -11.72 16.63
C LYS A 71 -7.17 -10.28 17.02
N GLN A 72 -7.91 -10.10 18.10
CA GLN A 72 -8.28 -8.80 18.64
C GLN A 72 -7.60 -8.56 19.97
N TYR A 73 -7.18 -7.31 20.18
CA TYR A 73 -6.52 -6.83 21.38
C TYR A 73 -7.27 -5.62 21.94
N ASP A 74 -7.29 -5.51 23.27
CA ASP A 74 -7.67 -4.28 23.95
C ASP A 74 -6.49 -3.31 23.94
N ASN A 75 -6.70 -2.07 23.52
CA ASN A 75 -5.65 -1.05 23.43
C ASN A 75 -5.42 -0.38 24.80
N ILE A 76 -5.06 -1.20 25.81
CA ILE A 76 -4.76 -0.74 27.17
C ILE A 76 -3.34 -1.19 27.52
N ASN A 77 -2.41 -0.23 27.58
CA ASN A 77 -0.98 -0.51 27.77
C ASN A 77 -0.45 -1.58 26.81
N LEU A 78 -0.96 -1.56 25.58
CA LEU A 78 -0.53 -2.49 24.54
C LEU A 78 0.82 -2.02 23.98
N GLU A 79 1.74 -2.95 23.77
CA GLU A 79 3.07 -2.71 23.20
C GLU A 79 3.21 -3.57 21.92
N GLU A 80 3.80 -2.99 20.87
CA GLU A 80 3.85 -3.62 19.55
C GLU A 80 4.72 -4.88 19.52
N ASP A 81 5.79 -4.93 20.28
CA ASP A 81 6.66 -6.09 20.40
C ASP A 81 5.95 -7.29 21.05
N ILE A 82 5.14 -7.04 22.08
CA ILE A 82 4.31 -8.07 22.73
C ILE A 82 3.31 -8.66 21.73
N VAL A 83 2.64 -7.82 20.95
CA VAL A 83 1.67 -8.27 19.94
C VAL A 83 2.39 -9.02 18.82
N TYR A 84 3.56 -8.54 18.39
CA TYR A 84 4.36 -9.21 17.38
C TYR A 84 4.73 -10.65 17.83
N GLU A 85 5.31 -10.80 18.99
CA GLU A 85 5.69 -12.11 19.54
C GLU A 85 4.48 -13.04 19.76
N ASP A 86 3.37 -12.51 20.21
CA ASP A 86 2.14 -13.27 20.46
C ASP A 86 1.43 -13.75 19.20
N PHE A 87 1.51 -13.01 18.09
CA PHE A 87 0.69 -13.31 16.92
C PHE A 87 1.46 -13.48 15.59
N ILE A 88 2.47 -12.65 15.30
CA ILE A 88 3.14 -12.63 13.99
C ILE A 88 4.37 -13.52 13.94
N SER A 89 5.20 -13.57 15.00
CA SER A 89 6.51 -14.24 15.02
C SER A 89 6.46 -15.71 14.60
N LYS A 90 5.34 -16.40 14.90
CA LYS A 90 5.14 -17.81 14.53
C LYS A 90 5.11 -18.07 13.02
N TYR A 91 4.84 -17.03 12.19
CA TYR A 91 4.73 -17.15 10.73
C TYR A 91 6.00 -16.79 9.97
N GLU A 92 7.04 -16.30 10.64
CA GLU A 92 8.24 -15.81 9.95
C GLU A 92 9.29 -16.89 9.66
N LYS A 93 9.23 -18.04 10.37
CA LYS A 93 10.30 -19.06 10.40
C LYS A 93 10.76 -19.55 9.02
N ASP A 94 9.84 -19.64 8.06
CA ASP A 94 10.11 -20.16 6.72
C ASP A 94 10.26 -19.05 5.66
N LYS A 95 10.39 -17.80 6.09
CA LYS A 95 10.52 -16.65 5.17
C LYS A 95 11.99 -16.32 4.90
N LYS A 96 12.26 -15.75 3.72
CA LYS A 96 13.55 -15.12 3.43
C LYS A 96 13.81 -14.00 4.46
N GLU A 97 15.07 -13.76 4.79
CA GLU A 97 15.49 -12.75 5.76
C GLU A 97 14.91 -11.37 5.42
N ASN A 98 15.09 -10.92 4.18
CA ASN A 98 14.55 -9.63 3.74
C ASN A 98 13.02 -9.55 3.85
N VAL A 99 12.29 -10.63 3.59
CA VAL A 99 10.82 -10.67 3.72
C VAL A 99 10.41 -10.55 5.20
N ARG A 100 11.15 -11.19 6.11
CA ARG A 100 10.94 -11.05 7.56
C ARG A 100 11.16 -9.60 7.99
N ASP A 101 12.28 -9.00 7.59
CA ASP A 101 12.64 -7.63 7.98
C ASP A 101 11.58 -6.63 7.48
N LEU A 102 11.10 -6.79 6.24
CA LEU A 102 10.01 -5.96 5.70
C LEU A 102 8.70 -6.17 6.46
N LEU A 103 8.37 -7.42 6.82
CA LEU A 103 7.16 -7.76 7.58
C LEU A 103 7.22 -7.15 8.98
N VAL A 104 8.33 -7.37 9.72
CA VAL A 104 8.54 -6.81 11.07
C VAL A 104 8.41 -5.31 11.04
N TYR A 105 9.20 -4.64 10.20
CA TYR A 105 9.20 -3.19 10.08
C TYR A 105 7.79 -2.64 9.80
N THR A 106 7.14 -3.17 8.75
CA THR A 106 5.82 -2.67 8.34
C THR A 106 4.77 -2.90 9.42
N PHE A 107 4.79 -4.08 10.03
CA PHE A 107 3.84 -4.45 11.08
C PHE A 107 3.98 -3.57 12.31
N THR A 108 5.19 -3.43 12.86
CA THR A 108 5.44 -2.64 14.06
C THR A 108 5.12 -1.16 13.85
N GLU A 109 5.55 -0.57 12.75
CA GLU A 109 5.22 0.82 12.41
C GLU A 109 3.70 1.07 12.33
N MET A 110 2.96 0.19 11.65
CA MET A 110 1.51 0.38 11.48
C MET A 110 0.73 0.05 12.75
N LEU A 111 1.19 -0.92 13.54
CA LEU A 111 0.60 -1.23 14.82
C LEU A 111 0.82 -0.10 15.84
N ASN A 112 2.03 0.46 15.89
CA ASN A 112 2.32 1.64 16.72
C ASN A 112 1.41 2.82 16.38
N ASN A 113 1.21 3.08 15.09
CA ASN A 113 0.26 4.12 14.69
C ASN A 113 -1.16 3.85 15.20
N ALA A 114 -1.61 2.60 15.22
CA ALA A 114 -2.92 2.24 15.74
C ALA A 114 -2.97 2.38 17.27
N ILE A 115 -1.92 1.96 17.99
CA ILE A 115 -1.82 2.03 19.46
C ILE A 115 -1.83 3.50 19.93
N GLU A 116 -0.91 4.31 19.40
CA GLU A 116 -0.65 5.66 19.91
C GLU A 116 -1.59 6.73 19.37
N HIS A 117 -2.09 6.55 18.15
CA HIS A 117 -2.72 7.64 17.41
C HIS A 117 -4.20 7.44 17.12
N SER A 118 -4.76 6.24 17.29
CA SER A 118 -6.16 5.98 16.95
C SER A 118 -7.16 6.59 17.94
N ASN A 119 -6.81 6.66 19.22
CA ASN A 119 -7.73 6.87 20.34
C ASN A 119 -8.85 5.80 20.38
N GLY A 120 -8.62 4.66 19.77
CA GLY A 120 -9.50 3.49 19.85
C GLY A 120 -9.17 2.62 21.06
N ASP A 121 -10.14 1.86 21.53
CA ASP A 121 -9.98 0.93 22.64
C ASP A 121 -9.72 -0.51 22.19
N LYS A 122 -9.86 -0.80 20.88
CA LYS A 122 -9.66 -2.11 20.29
C LYS A 122 -8.85 -2.04 18.98
N ILE A 123 -7.99 -3.05 18.83
CA ILE A 123 -7.21 -3.27 17.60
C ILE A 123 -7.43 -4.71 17.15
N SER A 124 -7.86 -4.89 15.91
CA SER A 124 -8.00 -6.19 15.26
C SER A 124 -6.89 -6.38 14.25
N ILE A 125 -6.25 -7.54 14.28
CA ILE A 125 -5.13 -7.87 13.39
C ILE A 125 -5.48 -9.16 12.65
N LEU A 126 -5.44 -9.11 11.33
CA LEU A 126 -5.55 -10.26 10.45
C LEU A 126 -4.19 -10.54 9.83
N TYR A 127 -3.79 -11.81 9.84
CA TYR A 127 -2.68 -12.33 9.04
C TYR A 127 -3.21 -13.41 8.10
N ALA A 128 -2.96 -13.24 6.82
CA ALA A 128 -3.28 -14.23 5.82
C ALA A 128 -2.09 -14.50 4.91
N GLU A 129 -1.94 -15.74 4.46
CA GLU A 129 -0.84 -16.13 3.60
C GLU A 129 -1.30 -17.11 2.53
N ASN A 130 -0.90 -16.85 1.28
CA ASN A 130 -1.04 -17.77 0.17
C ASN A 130 0.33 -18.14 -0.41
N TYR A 131 0.33 -18.85 -1.54
CA TYR A 131 1.55 -19.31 -2.19
C TYR A 131 2.53 -18.18 -2.56
N LYS A 132 2.03 -16.99 -2.90
CA LYS A 132 2.82 -15.86 -3.41
C LYS A 132 3.01 -14.72 -2.41
N GLU A 133 2.06 -14.50 -1.52
CA GLU A 133 2.03 -13.27 -0.73
C GLU A 133 1.58 -13.49 0.71
N ILE A 134 2.00 -12.54 1.52
CA ILE A 134 1.53 -12.28 2.87
C ILE A 134 0.60 -11.08 2.81
N VAL A 135 -0.52 -11.16 3.51
CA VAL A 135 -1.49 -10.07 3.69
C VAL A 135 -1.63 -9.82 5.17
N VAL A 136 -1.45 -8.57 5.58
CA VAL A 136 -1.70 -8.15 6.96
C VAL A 136 -2.68 -7.00 6.95
N CYS A 137 -3.68 -7.08 7.83
CA CYS A 137 -4.63 -6.01 8.08
C CYS A 137 -4.59 -5.65 9.57
N ILE A 138 -4.41 -4.38 9.86
CA ILE A 138 -4.48 -3.80 11.21
C ILE A 138 -5.61 -2.80 11.20
N GLN A 139 -6.62 -2.99 12.06
CA GLN A 139 -7.77 -2.13 12.15
C GLN A 139 -8.01 -1.70 13.59
N ASP A 140 -8.08 -0.40 13.81
CA ASP A 140 -8.55 0.22 15.04
C ASP A 140 -10.02 0.67 14.92
N ASN A 141 -10.66 0.92 16.06
CA ASN A 141 -12.00 1.50 16.14
C ASN A 141 -11.99 2.96 16.59
N GLY A 142 -10.91 3.68 16.32
CA GLY A 142 -10.69 5.03 16.81
C GLY A 142 -11.28 6.13 15.94
N ILE A 143 -10.67 7.31 16.05
CA ILE A 143 -11.19 8.56 15.42
C ILE A 143 -11.00 8.61 13.89
N GLY A 144 -10.15 7.75 13.33
CA GLY A 144 -9.79 7.72 11.91
C GLY A 144 -8.63 8.65 11.56
N ILE A 145 -7.65 8.09 10.85
CA ILE A 145 -6.38 8.76 10.55
C ILE A 145 -6.55 10.07 9.79
N PHE A 146 -7.41 10.12 8.77
CA PHE A 146 -7.55 11.33 7.95
C PHE A 146 -8.24 12.48 8.73
N LYS A 147 -9.17 12.15 9.64
CA LYS A 147 -9.77 13.10 10.56
C LYS A 147 -8.74 13.64 11.56
N LYS A 148 -7.89 12.76 12.09
CA LYS A 148 -6.81 13.15 13.01
C LYS A 148 -5.83 14.08 12.32
N ILE A 149 -5.28 13.70 11.16
CA ILE A 149 -4.35 14.53 10.40
C ILE A 149 -4.96 15.88 10.03
N LYS A 150 -6.21 15.90 9.57
CA LYS A 150 -6.93 17.14 9.28
C LYS A 150 -6.94 18.07 10.50
N LYS A 151 -7.26 17.54 11.68
CA LYS A 151 -7.32 18.30 12.93
C LYS A 151 -5.94 18.81 13.36
N ASP A 152 -4.94 17.92 13.41
CA ASP A 152 -3.62 18.20 13.93
C ASP A 152 -2.85 19.22 13.07
N HIS A 153 -3.11 19.23 11.75
CA HIS A 153 -2.48 20.15 10.79
C HIS A 153 -3.39 21.30 10.33
N ASN A 154 -4.55 21.45 10.95
CA ASN A 154 -5.53 22.48 10.62
C ASN A 154 -5.88 22.55 9.12
N LEU A 155 -6.10 21.37 8.50
CA LEU A 155 -6.45 21.24 7.09
C LEU A 155 -7.94 21.47 6.88
N GLU A 156 -8.34 21.87 5.67
CA GLU A 156 -9.74 22.16 5.36
C GLU A 156 -10.62 20.90 5.29
N ASN A 157 -10.07 19.81 4.74
CA ASN A 157 -10.79 18.56 4.55
C ASN A 157 -9.86 17.33 4.60
N GLU A 158 -10.43 16.13 4.63
CA GLU A 158 -9.70 14.88 4.74
C GLU A 158 -8.95 14.50 3.44
N ASN A 159 -9.40 14.97 2.26
CA ASN A 159 -8.66 14.75 1.01
C ASN A 159 -7.31 15.47 1.06
N GLN A 160 -7.24 16.61 1.73
CA GLN A 160 -5.97 17.31 1.97
C GLN A 160 -5.04 16.48 2.88
N ALA A 161 -5.58 15.78 3.88
CA ALA A 161 -4.81 14.88 4.72
C ALA A 161 -4.21 13.72 3.91
N ILE A 162 -4.99 13.12 3.01
CA ILE A 162 -4.51 12.08 2.09
C ILE A 162 -3.36 12.61 1.21
N PHE A 163 -3.51 13.83 0.69
CA PHE A 163 -2.49 14.45 -0.13
C PHE A 163 -1.19 14.72 0.65
N GLU A 164 -1.29 15.21 1.89
CA GLU A 164 -0.13 15.43 2.75
C GLU A 164 0.59 14.10 3.08
N LEU A 165 -0.14 13.02 3.33
CA LEU A 165 0.46 11.68 3.49
C LEU A 165 1.28 11.24 2.27
N ARG A 166 0.81 11.53 1.05
CA ARG A 166 1.55 11.23 -0.19
C ARG A 166 2.87 11.97 -0.30
N LYS A 167 2.95 13.18 0.23
CA LYS A 167 4.20 13.96 0.29
C LYS A 167 5.23 13.31 1.22
N GLY A 168 4.79 12.64 2.28
CA GLY A 168 5.67 11.84 3.14
C GLY A 168 6.44 12.61 4.21
N LYS A 169 6.16 13.89 4.44
CA LYS A 169 6.83 14.72 5.47
C LYS A 169 5.80 15.27 6.47
N LEU A 170 4.92 14.39 6.96
CA LEU A 170 3.83 14.77 7.83
C LEU A 170 3.99 14.17 9.22
N THR A 171 4.21 15.00 10.22
CA THR A 171 4.14 14.62 11.64
C THR A 171 3.53 15.74 12.45
N SER A 172 2.66 15.39 13.38
CA SER A 172 2.13 16.29 14.43
C SER A 172 3.08 16.38 15.62
N ASP A 173 3.91 15.38 15.84
CA ASP A 173 4.88 15.30 16.94
C ASP A 173 6.31 15.17 16.41
N ARG A 174 6.94 16.31 16.12
CA ARG A 174 8.31 16.37 15.60
C ARG A 174 9.38 15.97 16.62
N ALA A 175 9.04 15.89 17.90
CA ALA A 175 9.99 15.58 18.95
C ALA A 175 10.19 14.07 19.10
N ASN A 176 9.13 13.29 18.86
CA ASN A 176 9.10 11.85 19.10
C ASN A 176 8.97 11.03 17.80
N HIS A 177 8.43 11.62 16.71
CA HIS A 177 8.18 10.92 15.46
C HIS A 177 8.65 11.72 14.25
N SER A 178 9.35 11.07 13.33
CA SER A 178 9.79 11.68 12.07
C SER A 178 8.62 11.99 11.11
N GLY A 179 7.48 11.33 11.29
CA GLY A 179 6.31 11.42 10.41
C GLY A 179 6.51 10.69 9.08
N GLU A 180 7.51 9.84 9.01
CA GLU A 180 7.98 9.15 7.81
C GLU A 180 7.52 7.70 7.75
N GLY A 181 7.03 7.12 8.88
CA GLY A 181 6.67 5.71 9.00
C GLY A 181 5.70 5.24 7.93
N ILE A 182 4.57 5.94 7.72
CA ILE A 182 3.59 5.60 6.68
C ILE A 182 4.20 5.71 5.28
N PHE A 183 5.03 6.73 5.04
CA PHE A 183 5.68 6.89 3.75
C PHE A 183 6.59 5.70 3.45
N PHE A 184 7.54 5.39 4.33
CA PHE A 184 8.47 4.28 4.10
C PHE A 184 7.74 2.95 4.04
N THR A 185 6.80 2.67 4.95
CA THR A 185 5.96 1.48 4.92
C THR A 185 5.30 1.30 3.55
N SER A 186 4.70 2.37 3.01
CA SER A 186 4.07 2.33 1.69
C SER A 186 5.03 2.06 0.52
N LYS A 187 6.36 2.14 0.73
CA LYS A 187 7.40 1.89 -0.29
C LYS A 187 8.08 0.54 -0.13
N VAL A 188 8.10 -0.02 1.08
CA VAL A 188 8.72 -1.32 1.33
C VAL A 188 7.81 -2.50 0.99
N VAL A 189 6.50 -2.32 0.94
CA VAL A 189 5.53 -3.35 0.55
C VAL A 189 5.10 -3.22 -0.91
N ASP A 190 4.40 -4.23 -1.44
CA ASP A 190 3.98 -4.26 -2.84
C ASP A 190 2.70 -3.45 -3.07
N ASP A 191 1.71 -3.61 -2.20
CA ASP A 191 0.50 -2.79 -2.19
C ASP A 191 0.16 -2.40 -0.75
N PHE A 192 -0.28 -1.16 -0.57
CA PHE A 192 -0.55 -0.57 0.72
C PHE A 192 -1.82 0.26 0.68
N PHE A 193 -2.74 -0.01 1.59
CA PHE A 193 -4.03 0.67 1.72
C PHE A 193 -4.18 1.25 3.12
N ILE A 194 -4.70 2.45 3.20
CA ILE A 194 -5.29 3.00 4.42
C ILE A 194 -6.73 3.36 4.10
N ASN A 195 -7.67 2.70 4.76
CA ASN A 195 -9.08 3.01 4.68
C ASN A 195 -9.52 3.61 6.02
N SER A 196 -10.27 4.68 6.00
CA SER A 196 -10.82 5.28 7.20
C SER A 196 -12.17 5.93 6.87
N PHE A 197 -13.24 5.36 7.41
CA PHE A 197 -14.60 5.68 7.06
C PHE A 197 -14.85 5.56 5.53
N ASP A 198 -15.14 6.67 4.85
CA ASP A 198 -15.39 6.75 3.40
C ASP A 198 -14.15 7.18 2.58
N LYS A 199 -12.99 7.28 3.20
CA LYS A 199 -11.75 7.74 2.59
C LYS A 199 -10.73 6.63 2.43
N GLU A 200 -9.96 6.72 1.35
CA GLU A 200 -8.92 5.77 1.03
C GLU A 200 -7.63 6.46 0.59
N PHE A 201 -6.51 5.92 1.07
CA PHE A 201 -5.18 6.15 0.54
C PHE A 201 -4.64 4.83 0.02
N PHE A 202 -4.12 4.84 -1.19
CA PHE A 202 -3.56 3.65 -1.82
C PHE A 202 -2.20 3.94 -2.47
N THR A 203 -1.29 2.98 -2.35
CA THR A 203 -0.07 2.90 -3.18
C THR A 203 0.14 1.46 -3.62
N GLY A 204 0.51 1.26 -4.89
CA GLY A 204 0.69 -0.07 -5.47
C GLY A 204 0.12 -0.16 -6.88
N ASN A 205 0.00 -1.39 -7.39
CA ASN A 205 -0.40 -1.65 -8.78
C ASN A 205 -1.72 -2.41 -8.91
N ARG A 206 -2.33 -2.88 -7.81
CA ARG A 206 -3.47 -3.82 -7.84
C ARG A 206 -4.78 -3.29 -7.27
N HIS A 207 -4.93 -1.97 -7.14
CA HIS A 207 -6.12 -1.37 -6.53
C HIS A 207 -7.46 -1.90 -7.11
N GLU A 208 -7.58 -1.97 -8.43
CA GLU A 208 -8.83 -2.42 -9.09
C GLU A 208 -9.02 -3.94 -9.10
N LEU A 209 -8.01 -4.70 -8.72
CA LEU A 209 -7.99 -6.16 -8.87
C LEU A 209 -8.26 -6.89 -7.56
N TYR A 210 -8.29 -6.17 -6.43
CA TYR A 210 -8.33 -6.83 -5.14
C TYR A 210 -9.75 -6.95 -4.59
N ASN A 211 -10.11 -8.18 -4.22
CA ASN A 211 -11.36 -8.47 -3.51
C ASN A 211 -11.06 -8.68 -2.02
N PHE A 212 -11.34 -7.67 -1.20
CA PHE A 212 -11.13 -7.70 0.26
C PHE A 212 -11.94 -8.80 0.96
N GLU A 213 -13.10 -9.17 0.42
CA GLU A 213 -13.92 -10.29 0.95
C GLU A 213 -13.14 -11.61 0.92
N SER A 214 -12.20 -11.78 -0.02
CA SER A 214 -11.42 -13.01 -0.15
C SER A 214 -10.56 -13.34 1.06
N VAL A 215 -10.23 -12.35 1.88
CA VAL A 215 -9.48 -12.49 3.15
C VAL A 215 -10.36 -12.28 4.37
N GLY A 216 -11.68 -12.13 4.20
CA GLY A 216 -12.64 -11.96 5.30
C GLY A 216 -12.69 -10.54 5.87
N ILE A 217 -12.30 -9.54 5.09
CA ILE A 217 -12.35 -8.13 5.48
C ILE A 217 -13.73 -7.57 5.15
N GLU A 218 -14.41 -7.02 6.16
CA GLU A 218 -15.72 -6.39 6.00
C GLU A 218 -15.62 -5.01 5.32
N ASP A 219 -16.67 -4.63 4.58
CA ASP A 219 -16.71 -3.32 3.89
C ASP A 219 -16.85 -2.14 4.85
N LYS A 220 -17.54 -2.35 5.98
CA LYS A 220 -17.77 -1.27 6.94
C LYS A 220 -16.52 -1.01 7.77
N ILE A 221 -16.05 0.26 7.76
CA ILE A 221 -14.87 0.69 8.48
C ILE A 221 -15.26 1.73 9.52
N GLU A 222 -14.98 1.41 10.78
CA GLU A 222 -14.94 2.37 11.88
C GLU A 222 -13.47 2.55 12.28
N GLY A 223 -13.01 3.79 12.50
CA GLY A 223 -11.61 4.05 12.80
C GLY A 223 -10.71 4.04 11.55
N THR A 224 -9.57 3.40 11.66
CA THR A 224 -8.59 3.23 10.58
C THR A 224 -8.30 1.77 10.32
N ARG A 225 -8.26 1.39 9.07
CA ARG A 225 -7.78 0.09 8.59
C ARG A 225 -6.54 0.31 7.73
N VAL A 226 -5.43 -0.31 8.12
CA VAL A 226 -4.23 -0.42 7.31
C VAL A 226 -4.13 -1.83 6.78
N LEU A 227 -3.97 -1.97 5.47
CA LEU A 227 -3.83 -3.26 4.80
C LEU A 227 -2.60 -3.22 3.91
N PHE A 228 -1.73 -4.20 4.03
CA PHE A 228 -0.56 -4.31 3.18
C PHE A 228 -0.33 -5.72 2.66
N PHE A 229 0.31 -5.77 1.49
CA PHE A 229 0.63 -6.98 0.76
C PHE A 229 2.12 -7.06 0.52
N LEU A 230 2.72 -8.19 0.84
CA LEU A 230 4.14 -8.45 0.71
C LEU A 230 4.36 -9.72 -0.10
N ASN A 231 4.98 -9.60 -1.26
CA ASN A 231 5.33 -10.75 -2.10
C ASN A 231 6.47 -11.54 -1.44
N LYS A 232 6.28 -12.85 -1.27
CA LYS A 232 7.25 -13.75 -0.63
C LYS A 232 8.51 -13.98 -1.47
N ASP A 233 8.42 -13.70 -2.77
CA ASP A 233 9.54 -13.84 -3.72
C ASP A 233 10.31 -12.53 -3.91
N THR A 234 9.92 -11.44 -3.24
CA THR A 234 10.60 -10.14 -3.37
C THR A 234 12.08 -10.25 -2.97
N ASP A 235 12.93 -9.55 -3.74
CA ASP A 235 14.34 -9.36 -3.38
C ASP A 235 14.59 -7.97 -2.79
N ARG A 236 13.54 -7.13 -2.66
CA ARG A 236 13.59 -5.80 -2.04
C ARG A 236 14.04 -5.91 -0.59
N THR A 237 14.85 -4.95 -0.15
CA THR A 237 15.24 -4.78 1.24
C THR A 237 14.77 -3.43 1.78
N ALA A 238 14.57 -3.32 3.10
CA ALA A 238 14.25 -2.04 3.72
C ALA A 238 15.39 -1.02 3.49
N HIS A 239 16.64 -1.45 3.58
CA HIS A 239 17.82 -0.64 3.37
C HIS A 239 17.82 0.05 1.99
N GLU A 240 17.61 -0.69 0.89
CA GLU A 240 17.52 -0.13 -0.46
C GLU A 240 16.42 0.91 -0.60
N VAL A 241 15.28 0.70 0.08
CA VAL A 241 14.19 1.68 0.08
C VAL A 241 14.58 2.91 0.87
N PHE A 242 15.19 2.76 2.05
CA PHE A 242 15.63 3.89 2.85
C PHE A 242 16.70 4.71 2.11
N GLU A 243 17.75 4.08 1.59
CA GLU A 243 18.81 4.77 0.80
C GLU A 243 18.26 5.58 -0.36
N LYS A 244 17.22 5.07 -1.03
CA LYS A 244 16.60 5.77 -2.16
C LYS A 244 15.93 7.09 -1.76
N TYR A 245 15.53 7.24 -0.50
CA TYR A 245 14.74 8.37 -0.01
C TYR A 245 15.41 9.14 1.13
N THR A 246 16.64 8.78 1.54
CA THR A 246 17.44 9.48 2.54
C THR A 246 18.73 10.02 1.94
N ASN A 247 19.31 11.02 2.58
CA ASN A 247 20.65 11.52 2.25
C ASN A 247 21.74 10.74 2.99
N ASP A 248 23.03 11.11 2.79
CA ASP A 248 24.18 10.47 3.43
C ASP A 248 24.16 10.53 4.98
N GLU A 249 23.34 11.40 5.56
CA GLU A 249 23.13 11.53 7.00
C GLU A 249 21.90 10.73 7.50
N TYR A 250 21.31 9.87 6.64
CA TYR A 250 20.05 9.14 6.88
C TYR A 250 18.86 10.03 7.22
N ILE A 251 18.91 11.31 6.85
CA ILE A 251 17.78 12.22 6.96
C ILE A 251 16.91 12.06 5.71
N PHE A 252 15.60 11.92 5.91
CA PHE A 252 14.66 11.84 4.81
C PHE A 252 14.78 13.08 3.90
N ASP A 253 15.36 12.88 2.72
CA ASP A 253 15.56 13.92 1.71
C ASP A 253 14.87 13.54 0.40
N ARG A 254 13.54 13.58 0.41
CA ARG A 254 12.78 13.53 -0.82
C ARG A 254 12.93 14.87 -1.53
N THR A 255 13.90 14.95 -2.44
CA THR A 255 14.19 16.17 -3.18
C THR A 255 13.11 16.53 -4.21
N THR A 256 12.35 15.54 -4.67
CA THR A 256 11.38 15.68 -5.76
C THR A 256 10.01 15.16 -5.38
N ILE A 257 8.97 15.94 -5.67
CA ILE A 257 7.57 15.52 -5.56
C ILE A 257 6.86 15.74 -6.90
N THR A 258 6.00 14.77 -7.30
CA THR A 258 5.06 14.93 -8.42
C THR A 258 3.65 15.01 -7.86
N VAL A 259 2.91 16.05 -8.24
CA VAL A 259 1.51 16.28 -7.86
C VAL A 259 0.64 16.08 -9.09
N HIS A 260 -0.11 14.98 -9.12
CA HIS A 260 -1.05 14.66 -10.21
C HIS A 260 -2.40 15.34 -9.95
N LEU A 261 -2.56 16.58 -10.42
CA LEU A 261 -3.69 17.43 -10.08
C LEU A 261 -5.07 16.81 -10.39
N ALA A 262 -5.24 16.18 -11.55
CA ALA A 262 -6.51 15.57 -11.94
C ALA A 262 -6.86 14.33 -11.08
N LYS A 263 -5.86 13.55 -10.66
CA LYS A 263 -6.06 12.33 -9.85
C LYS A 263 -6.31 12.65 -8.38
N GLU A 264 -5.61 13.67 -7.85
CA GLU A 264 -5.60 13.97 -6.42
C GLU A 264 -6.71 14.95 -6.02
N TYR A 265 -7.25 15.69 -6.98
CA TYR A 265 -8.30 16.69 -6.77
C TYR A 265 -9.47 16.48 -7.74
N LEU A 266 -10.01 15.25 -7.75
CA LEU A 266 -11.13 14.86 -8.63
C LEU A 266 -12.32 15.82 -8.53
N GLY A 267 -12.75 16.33 -9.69
CA GLY A 267 -13.91 17.23 -9.80
C GLY A 267 -13.65 18.66 -9.34
N GLU A 268 -12.45 19.03 -8.96
CA GLU A 268 -12.12 20.38 -8.54
C GLU A 268 -11.67 21.29 -9.70
N VAL A 269 -11.97 22.57 -9.59
CA VAL A 269 -11.64 23.60 -10.59
C VAL A 269 -10.42 24.40 -10.12
N PHE A 270 -9.39 24.50 -10.94
CA PHE A 270 -8.11 25.14 -10.60
C PHE A 270 -8.09 26.61 -11.01
N VAL A 271 -8.89 27.47 -10.37
CA VAL A 271 -9.05 28.88 -10.75
C VAL A 271 -8.52 29.88 -9.73
N SER A 272 -8.51 29.55 -8.45
CA SER A 272 -8.24 30.51 -7.39
C SER A 272 -6.82 30.42 -6.81
N ARG A 273 -6.31 31.56 -6.29
CA ARG A 273 -5.05 31.61 -5.54
C ARG A 273 -5.08 30.73 -4.29
N SER A 274 -6.21 30.68 -3.58
CA SER A 274 -6.34 29.85 -2.38
C SER A 274 -6.16 28.37 -2.69
N LYS A 275 -6.65 27.91 -3.85
CA LYS A 275 -6.43 26.54 -4.31
C LYS A 275 -4.96 26.26 -4.59
N ALA A 276 -4.28 27.17 -5.30
CA ALA A 276 -2.84 27.05 -5.54
C ALA A 276 -2.03 26.97 -4.24
N LYS A 277 -2.32 27.85 -3.26
CA LYS A 277 -1.68 27.83 -1.94
C LYS A 277 -1.87 26.52 -1.21
N ARG A 278 -3.04 25.88 -1.31
CA ARG A 278 -3.30 24.57 -0.71
C ARG A 278 -2.43 23.47 -1.34
N ILE A 279 -2.33 23.46 -2.66
CA ILE A 279 -1.48 22.49 -3.39
C ILE A 279 -0.01 22.67 -3.00
N LEU A 280 0.42 23.91 -2.84
CA LEU A 280 1.79 24.26 -2.47
C LEU A 280 2.08 24.20 -0.97
N LEU A 281 1.08 23.84 -0.14
CA LEU A 281 1.28 23.68 1.31
C LEU A 281 2.39 22.65 1.55
N ASN A 282 3.36 22.98 2.41
CA ASN A 282 4.56 22.15 2.67
C ASN A 282 5.41 21.81 1.44
N ALA A 283 5.20 22.47 0.31
CA ALA A 283 5.98 22.23 -0.90
C ALA A 283 7.42 22.80 -0.80
N ASP A 284 7.63 23.78 0.08
CA ASP A 284 8.94 24.35 0.47
C ASP A 284 9.92 23.32 1.06
N LYS A 285 9.42 22.16 1.50
CA LYS A 285 10.24 21.04 2.00
C LYS A 285 10.91 20.24 0.88
N PHE A 286 10.60 20.52 -0.39
CA PHE A 286 11.13 19.81 -1.55
C PHE A 286 11.94 20.76 -2.45
N LYS A 287 13.03 20.24 -3.05
CA LYS A 287 13.86 21.02 -3.99
C LYS A 287 13.20 21.12 -5.37
N VAL A 288 12.49 20.07 -5.78
CA VAL A 288 11.84 20.00 -7.10
C VAL A 288 10.38 19.57 -6.94
N ILE A 289 9.48 20.34 -7.54
CA ILE A 289 8.05 20.09 -7.54
C ILE A 289 7.60 19.96 -8.99
N PHE A 290 7.14 18.77 -9.38
CA PHE A 290 6.45 18.54 -10.64
C PHE A 290 4.94 18.64 -10.44
N LEU A 291 4.31 19.58 -11.10
CA LEU A 291 2.85 19.68 -11.15
C LEU A 291 2.39 19.05 -12.47
N ASP A 292 1.75 17.90 -12.37
CA ASP A 292 1.19 17.20 -13.51
C ASP A 292 -0.24 17.70 -13.79
N PHE A 293 -0.40 18.33 -14.94
CA PHE A 293 -1.68 18.87 -15.44
C PHE A 293 -2.41 17.92 -16.38
N GLU A 294 -1.96 16.67 -16.53
CA GLU A 294 -2.66 15.69 -17.35
C GLU A 294 -4.13 15.58 -16.94
N GLY A 295 -5.05 15.69 -17.90
CA GLY A 295 -6.49 15.69 -17.66
C GLY A 295 -7.09 17.04 -17.23
N ILE A 296 -6.28 18.07 -16.98
CA ILE A 296 -6.74 19.42 -16.65
C ILE A 296 -6.86 20.24 -17.95
N LYS A 297 -8.09 20.63 -18.30
CA LYS A 297 -8.35 21.38 -19.55
C LYS A 297 -7.93 22.84 -19.45
N THR A 298 -8.15 23.47 -18.31
CA THR A 298 -7.88 24.91 -18.10
C THR A 298 -7.55 25.20 -16.65
N ILE A 299 -6.71 26.20 -16.41
CA ILE A 299 -6.44 26.76 -15.09
C ILE A 299 -6.75 28.26 -15.11
N GLY A 300 -7.21 28.80 -13.99
CA GLY A 300 -7.50 30.23 -13.86
C GLY A 300 -6.24 31.06 -13.68
N GLN A 301 -6.31 32.34 -14.09
CA GLN A 301 -5.19 33.27 -13.98
C GLN A 301 -4.69 33.43 -12.53
N GLY A 302 -5.58 33.48 -11.53
CA GLY A 302 -5.19 33.59 -10.13
C GLY A 302 -4.44 32.35 -9.62
N PHE A 303 -4.82 31.17 -10.07
CA PHE A 303 -4.14 29.93 -9.78
C PHE A 303 -2.73 29.88 -10.39
N ALA A 304 -2.65 30.19 -11.69
CA ALA A 304 -1.37 30.22 -12.42
C ALA A 304 -0.41 31.27 -11.83
N ASP A 305 -0.89 32.46 -11.52
CA ASP A 305 -0.11 33.53 -10.92
C ASP A 305 0.49 33.13 -9.56
N GLU A 306 -0.30 32.48 -8.71
CA GLU A 306 0.17 32.05 -7.39
C GLU A 306 1.29 30.98 -7.50
N ILE A 307 1.16 30.02 -8.44
CA ILE A 307 2.15 28.95 -8.61
C ILE A 307 3.42 29.49 -9.32
N PHE A 308 3.24 30.05 -10.51
CA PHE A 308 4.39 30.30 -11.41
C PHE A 308 5.09 31.62 -11.12
N ARG A 309 4.46 32.54 -10.42
CA ARG A 309 5.05 33.83 -10.06
C ARG A 309 5.23 34.01 -8.55
N VAL A 310 4.14 33.92 -7.76
CA VAL A 310 4.22 34.26 -6.31
C VAL A 310 5.05 33.23 -5.55
N TYR A 311 4.75 31.95 -5.72
CA TYR A 311 5.48 30.88 -5.04
C TYR A 311 6.93 30.81 -5.52
N LYS A 312 7.16 30.87 -6.83
CA LYS A 312 8.52 30.87 -7.40
C LYS A 312 9.37 32.04 -6.90
N ASN A 313 8.82 33.23 -6.75
CA ASN A 313 9.54 34.39 -6.23
C ASN A 313 9.85 34.28 -4.73
N LYS A 314 9.06 33.53 -3.97
CA LYS A 314 9.31 33.25 -2.55
C LYS A 314 10.31 32.14 -2.31
N ASN A 315 10.45 31.25 -3.29
CA ASN A 315 11.32 30.07 -3.26
C ASN A 315 12.14 30.03 -4.55
N PRO A 316 13.18 30.87 -4.68
CA PRO A 316 13.88 31.12 -5.95
C PRO A 316 14.82 30.00 -6.39
N GLU A 317 15.14 29.00 -5.53
CA GLU A 317 16.06 27.88 -5.82
C GLU A 317 15.36 26.65 -6.33
#